data_64aa52b590c289598ca759a910e92efc
#
_entry.id   64aa52b590c289598ca759a910e92efc
#
_cell.length_a   1.000
_cell.length_b   1.000
_cell.length_c   1.000
_cell.angle_alpha   90.00
_cell.angle_beta   90.00
_cell.angle_gamma   90.00
#
_symmetry.space_group_name_H-M   'P 1'
#
loop_
_entity.id
_entity.type
_entity.pdbx_description
1 polymer ?
#
loop_
_entity_poly.entity_id
_entity_poly.type
_entity_poly.pdbx_seq_one_letter_code
_entity_poly.pdbx_strand_id
1 'polypeptide(L)'
;VKIDIVEVGDVDVQSRLTTAGISGDLSTLPDIFLMADQSFQKNVISYPDVFKEISEKKIDFSEFPSGKTDFSVVDGKHYGVPFDNGVAIACYRTDILQEAGMTLEDFTDITWDEWVEKGKVVLEKTGKPLLTTTAGECDLLTMMLQSAGASLFNEDGTTNIAKNDTLKKVIDTYCKMKDSGVLQEVNNWDEYTGSMVNSEVAGVIN
;
A
#
# COMPACT_ATOMS: atom_id res chain seq x y z
N VAL A 1 21.19 12.05 24.34
CA VAL A 1 20.02 11.17 24.41
C VAL A 1 20.45 9.81 23.87
N LYS A 2 20.18 8.72 24.61
CA LYS A 2 20.35 7.36 24.11
C LYS A 2 19.06 6.96 23.38
N ILE A 3 19.21 6.44 22.17
CA ILE A 3 18.09 5.93 21.36
C ILE A 3 18.29 4.42 21.24
N ASP A 4 17.29 3.67 21.67
CA ASP A 4 17.20 2.22 21.47
C ASP A 4 16.20 1.95 20.35
N ILE A 5 16.65 1.36 19.24
CA ILE A 5 15.82 1.04 18.07
C ILE A 5 15.39 -0.41 18.18
N VAL A 6 14.08 -0.63 18.04
CA VAL A 6 13.47 -1.98 17.98
C VAL A 6 12.81 -2.14 16.63
N GLU A 7 13.25 -3.14 15.87
CA GLU A 7 12.66 -3.50 14.58
C GLU A 7 11.53 -4.50 14.79
N VAL A 8 10.34 -4.15 14.33
CA VAL A 8 9.13 -4.99 14.38
C VAL A 8 8.28 -4.72 13.15
N GLY A 9 7.46 -5.69 12.75
CA GLY A 9 6.53 -5.51 11.63
C GLY A 9 5.42 -4.50 11.94
N ASP A 10 4.86 -3.86 10.91
CA ASP A 10 3.76 -2.89 11.07
C ASP A 10 2.54 -3.48 11.79
N VAL A 11 2.19 -4.73 11.48
CA VAL A 11 1.08 -5.46 12.14
C VAL A 11 1.30 -5.55 13.67
N ASP A 12 2.54 -5.77 14.11
CA ASP A 12 2.88 -5.83 15.53
C ASP A 12 2.76 -4.44 16.19
N VAL A 13 3.18 -3.38 15.49
CA VAL A 13 3.00 -1.99 15.97
C VAL A 13 1.52 -1.69 16.15
N GLN A 14 0.69 -1.99 15.16
CA GLN A 14 -0.76 -1.78 15.19
C GLN A 14 -1.42 -2.58 16.33
N SER A 15 -1.01 -3.83 16.53
CA SER A 15 -1.54 -4.70 17.60
C SER A 15 -1.18 -4.17 18.99
N ARG A 16 0.06 -3.76 19.22
CA ARG A 16 0.52 -3.16 20.49
C ARG A 16 -0.22 -1.85 20.78
N LEU A 17 -0.36 -1.00 19.79
CA LEU A 17 -1.07 0.27 19.90
C LEU A 17 -2.55 0.06 20.27
N THR A 18 -3.21 -0.88 19.60
CA THR A 18 -4.60 -1.23 19.90
C THR A 18 -4.74 -1.76 21.33
N THR A 19 -3.83 -2.64 21.74
CA THR A 19 -3.84 -3.20 23.10
C THR A 19 -3.63 -2.14 24.16
N ALA A 20 -2.64 -1.27 23.95
CA ALA A 20 -2.35 -0.17 24.88
C ALA A 20 -3.48 0.86 24.92
N GLY A 21 -4.06 1.21 23.76
CA GLY A 21 -5.18 2.15 23.67
C GLY A 21 -6.45 1.65 24.37
N ILE A 22 -6.74 0.35 24.29
CA ILE A 22 -7.90 -0.26 24.97
C ILE A 22 -7.66 -0.42 26.47
N SER A 23 -6.46 -0.86 26.87
CA SER A 23 -6.14 -1.10 28.29
C SER A 23 -5.86 0.17 29.08
N GLY A 24 -5.45 1.24 28.39
CA GLY A 24 -4.93 2.47 29.01
C GLY A 24 -3.50 2.32 29.56
N ASP A 25 -2.85 1.16 29.40
CA ASP A 25 -1.47 0.95 29.80
C ASP A 25 -0.52 1.25 28.63
N LEU A 26 0.03 2.46 28.64
CA LEU A 26 0.94 2.95 27.61
C LEU A 26 2.40 2.56 27.86
N SER A 27 2.72 1.90 28.98
CA SER A 27 4.11 1.58 29.37
C SER A 27 4.81 0.61 28.43
N THR A 28 4.05 -0.11 27.61
CA THR A 28 4.56 -1.08 26.62
C THR A 28 4.84 -0.48 25.23
N LEU A 29 4.43 0.78 25.03
CA LEU A 29 4.65 1.48 23.76
C LEU A 29 6.02 2.16 23.74
N PRO A 30 6.68 2.20 22.57
CA PRO A 30 7.85 3.04 22.38
C PRO A 30 7.47 4.53 22.39
N ASP A 31 8.43 5.41 22.70
CA ASP A 31 8.23 6.86 22.68
C ASP A 31 7.93 7.40 21.26
N ILE A 32 8.48 6.73 20.24
CA ILE A 32 8.31 7.08 18.82
C ILE A 32 8.17 5.78 18.03
N PHE A 33 7.25 5.75 17.08
CA PHE A 33 7.09 4.61 16.17
C PHE A 33 6.67 5.07 14.78
N LEU A 34 6.98 4.26 13.78
CA LEU A 34 6.52 4.47 12.41
C LEU A 34 5.10 3.92 12.25
N MET A 35 4.32 4.57 11.42
CA MET A 35 2.97 4.15 11.08
C MET A 35 2.66 4.51 9.64
N ALA A 36 2.00 3.59 8.94
CA ALA A 36 1.53 3.83 7.58
C ALA A 36 0.41 4.90 7.56
N ASP A 37 0.44 5.77 6.55
CA ASP A 37 -0.46 6.92 6.42
C ASP A 37 -1.94 6.55 6.52
N GLN A 38 -2.35 5.48 5.84
CA GLN A 38 -3.74 5.01 5.81
C GLN A 38 -4.28 4.60 7.21
N SER A 39 -3.38 4.28 8.14
CA SER A 39 -3.75 3.90 9.51
C SER A 39 -3.70 5.06 10.50
N PHE A 40 -3.05 6.17 10.13
CA PHE A 40 -2.64 7.19 11.08
C PHE A 40 -3.84 7.90 11.74
N GLN A 41 -4.69 8.55 10.94
CA GLN A 41 -5.83 9.33 11.47
C GLN A 41 -6.80 8.46 12.27
N LYS A 42 -7.10 7.25 11.77
CA LYS A 42 -7.94 6.28 12.49
C LYS A 42 -7.41 6.01 13.91
N ASN A 43 -6.11 5.80 14.04
CA ASN A 43 -5.50 5.48 15.34
C ASN A 43 -5.48 6.68 16.28
N VAL A 44 -5.15 7.88 15.77
CA VAL A 44 -5.20 9.12 16.58
C VAL A 44 -6.61 9.40 17.10
N ILE A 45 -7.63 9.22 16.26
CA ILE A 45 -9.04 9.42 16.65
C ILE A 45 -9.50 8.37 17.66
N SER A 46 -9.11 7.10 17.46
CA SER A 46 -9.53 5.99 18.29
C SER A 46 -8.84 5.96 19.66
N TYR A 47 -7.58 6.42 19.71
CA TYR A 47 -6.74 6.36 20.92
C TYR A 47 -6.04 7.70 21.18
N PRO A 48 -6.78 8.80 21.44
CA PRO A 48 -6.22 10.15 21.52
C PRO A 48 -5.16 10.29 22.62
N ASP A 49 -5.27 9.52 23.70
CA ASP A 49 -4.32 9.57 24.84
C ASP A 49 -2.96 8.95 24.53
N VAL A 50 -2.85 8.18 23.43
CA VAL A 50 -1.59 7.57 22.99
C VAL A 50 -0.72 8.58 22.25
N PHE A 51 -1.33 9.52 21.54
CA PHE A 51 -0.64 10.41 20.64
C PHE A 51 -0.46 11.79 21.24
N LYS A 52 0.70 12.37 21.03
CA LYS A 52 1.00 13.73 21.47
C LYS A 52 0.97 14.70 20.30
N GLU A 53 0.26 15.82 20.47
CA GLU A 53 0.32 16.94 19.53
C GLU A 53 1.76 17.44 19.37
N ILE A 54 2.17 17.62 18.11
CA ILE A 54 3.47 18.13 17.73
C ILE A 54 3.33 19.62 17.42
N SER A 55 4.01 20.45 18.22
CA SER A 55 3.94 21.88 18.06
C SER A 55 4.65 22.37 16.80
N GLU A 56 3.97 23.14 15.97
CA GLU A 56 4.54 23.84 14.79
C GLU A 56 5.72 24.77 15.14
N LYS A 57 5.83 25.22 16.39
CA LYS A 57 6.97 26.00 16.85
C LYS A 57 8.29 25.20 16.88
N LYS A 58 8.21 23.87 16.77
CA LYS A 58 9.38 22.98 16.81
C LYS A 58 9.70 22.37 15.46
N ILE A 59 8.71 22.23 14.59
CA ILE A 59 8.81 21.63 13.27
C ILE A 59 8.09 22.54 12.30
N ASP A 60 8.79 22.94 11.25
CA ASP A 60 8.18 23.67 10.13
C ASP A 60 7.57 22.66 9.15
N PHE A 61 6.26 22.44 9.28
CA PHE A 61 5.54 21.52 8.40
C PHE A 61 5.42 22.00 6.95
N SER A 62 5.70 23.29 6.67
CA SER A 62 5.69 23.79 5.29
C SER A 62 6.87 23.30 4.45
N GLU A 63 7.90 22.73 5.09
CA GLU A 63 9.03 22.09 4.40
C GLU A 63 8.67 20.70 3.83
N PHE A 64 7.53 20.13 4.22
CA PHE A 64 7.06 18.84 3.73
C PHE A 64 5.98 19.01 2.65
N PRO A 65 5.84 18.05 1.71
CA PRO A 65 4.72 18.06 0.76
C PRO A 65 3.37 18.05 1.49
N SER A 66 2.46 18.96 1.13
CA SER A 66 1.15 19.10 1.79
C SER A 66 0.35 17.81 1.78
N GLY A 67 0.32 17.10 0.65
CA GLY A 67 -0.37 15.79 0.56
C GLY A 67 0.16 14.73 1.52
N LYS A 68 1.39 14.88 2.03
CA LYS A 68 1.98 13.98 3.02
C LYS A 68 1.69 14.43 4.47
N THR A 69 1.73 15.74 4.72
CA THR A 69 1.42 16.27 6.06
C THR A 69 -0.04 16.10 6.45
N ASP A 70 -0.95 16.12 5.48
CA ASP A 70 -2.40 15.99 5.70
C ASP A 70 -2.78 14.68 6.41
N PHE A 71 -2.04 13.58 6.17
CA PHE A 71 -2.26 12.31 6.86
C PHE A 71 -1.99 12.37 8.37
N SER A 72 -1.14 13.28 8.82
CA SER A 72 -0.79 13.44 10.25
C SER A 72 -1.67 14.45 10.98
N VAL A 73 -2.62 15.09 10.29
CA VAL A 73 -3.49 16.12 10.86
C VAL A 73 -4.82 15.53 11.29
N VAL A 74 -5.18 15.77 12.55
CA VAL A 74 -6.51 15.49 13.12
C VAL A 74 -6.98 16.73 13.86
N ASP A 75 -8.19 17.21 13.57
CA ASP A 75 -8.77 18.42 14.14
C ASP A 75 -7.85 19.66 14.04
N GLY A 76 -7.14 19.81 12.90
CA GLY A 76 -6.24 20.91 12.63
C GLY A 76 -4.91 20.88 13.41
N LYS A 77 -4.55 19.75 14.01
CA LYS A 77 -3.33 19.57 14.80
C LYS A 77 -2.50 18.42 14.23
N HIS A 78 -1.18 18.59 14.21
CA HIS A 78 -0.24 17.56 13.80
C HIS A 78 0.07 16.60 14.95
N TYR A 79 0.01 15.30 14.67
CA TYR A 79 0.35 14.21 15.59
C TYR A 79 1.50 13.33 15.11
N GLY A 80 1.96 13.54 13.89
CA GLY A 80 3.07 12.84 13.27
C GLY A 80 3.93 13.75 12.43
N VAL A 81 5.13 13.30 12.13
CA VAL A 81 6.08 13.95 11.21
C VAL A 81 6.27 13.03 10.02
N PRO A 82 6.15 13.53 8.78
CA PRO A 82 6.43 12.73 7.60
C PRO A 82 7.84 12.12 7.65
N PHE A 83 7.96 10.82 7.39
CA PHE A 83 9.22 10.11 7.39
C PHE A 83 9.74 9.89 5.96
N ASP A 84 8.88 9.42 5.08
CA ASP A 84 9.20 9.25 3.66
C ASP A 84 8.01 9.64 2.78
N ASN A 85 8.23 9.64 1.46
CA ASN A 85 7.20 9.88 0.48
C ASN A 85 7.42 8.94 -0.69
N GLY A 86 6.58 7.92 -0.78
CA GLY A 86 6.59 6.93 -1.85
C GLY A 86 5.53 7.20 -2.91
N VAL A 87 5.69 6.53 -4.04
CA VAL A 87 4.71 6.47 -5.12
C VAL A 87 4.61 5.01 -5.59
N ALA A 88 3.39 4.53 -5.81
CA ALA A 88 3.21 3.19 -6.36
C ALA A 88 3.70 3.14 -7.81
N ILE A 89 4.57 2.18 -8.10
CA ILE A 89 5.12 1.94 -9.44
C ILE A 89 5.04 0.45 -9.79
N ALA A 90 4.96 0.17 -11.08
CA ALA A 90 5.10 -1.19 -11.58
C ALA A 90 6.59 -1.48 -11.87
N CYS A 91 7.12 -2.48 -11.21
CA CYS A 91 8.49 -2.96 -11.41
C CYS A 91 8.48 -4.34 -12.06
N TYR A 92 9.30 -4.55 -13.08
CA TYR A 92 9.36 -5.81 -13.81
C TYR A 92 10.79 -6.38 -13.86
N ARG A 93 10.88 -7.69 -13.83
CA ARG A 93 12.07 -8.46 -14.14
C ARG A 93 12.25 -8.50 -15.65
N THR A 94 13.15 -7.69 -16.16
CA THR A 94 13.40 -7.56 -17.62
C THR A 94 13.92 -8.84 -18.24
N ASP A 95 14.66 -9.66 -17.50
CA ASP A 95 15.13 -10.98 -17.94
C ASP A 95 13.96 -11.95 -18.16
N ILE A 96 12.95 -11.96 -17.28
CA ILE A 96 11.74 -12.79 -17.43
C ILE A 96 10.88 -12.28 -18.60
N LEU A 97 10.74 -10.96 -18.75
CA LEU A 97 10.02 -10.39 -19.89
C LEU A 97 10.71 -10.77 -21.22
N GLN A 98 12.04 -10.72 -21.28
CA GLN A 98 12.80 -11.12 -22.48
C GLN A 98 12.63 -12.60 -22.80
N GLU A 99 12.57 -13.48 -21.81
CA GLU A 99 12.27 -14.90 -22.00
C GLU A 99 10.87 -15.10 -22.64
N ALA A 100 9.92 -14.25 -22.27
CA ALA A 100 8.60 -14.22 -22.90
C ALA A 100 8.56 -13.54 -24.29
N GLY A 101 9.67 -12.96 -24.72
CA GLY A 101 9.77 -12.18 -25.97
C GLY A 101 9.18 -10.78 -25.85
N MET A 102 9.16 -10.22 -24.64
CA MET A 102 8.59 -8.91 -24.32
C MET A 102 9.65 -7.96 -23.73
N THR A 103 9.30 -6.68 -23.70
CA THR A 103 10.09 -5.58 -23.14
C THR A 103 9.22 -4.71 -22.24
N LEU A 104 9.80 -3.72 -21.56
CA LEU A 104 9.04 -2.75 -20.75
C LEU A 104 8.07 -1.91 -21.60
N GLU A 105 8.40 -1.65 -22.86
CA GLU A 105 7.53 -0.93 -23.79
C GLU A 105 6.16 -1.60 -23.96
N ASP A 106 6.14 -2.93 -23.89
CA ASP A 106 4.89 -3.70 -24.00
C ASP A 106 3.93 -3.46 -22.83
N PHE A 107 4.41 -2.93 -21.71
CA PHE A 107 3.65 -2.64 -20.50
C PHE A 107 3.50 -1.14 -20.23
N THR A 108 3.83 -0.30 -21.22
CA THR A 108 3.73 1.16 -21.13
C THR A 108 2.46 1.65 -21.83
N ASP A 109 1.73 2.56 -21.21
CA ASP A 109 0.52 3.19 -21.76
C ASP A 109 -0.55 2.21 -22.24
N ILE A 110 -0.76 1.12 -21.51
CA ILE A 110 -1.73 0.07 -21.82
C ILE A 110 -2.88 0.04 -20.80
N THR A 111 -4.00 -0.51 -21.19
CA THR A 111 -5.13 -0.75 -20.29
C THR A 111 -4.87 -1.98 -19.40
N TRP A 112 -5.61 -2.08 -18.30
CA TRP A 112 -5.54 -3.25 -17.43
C TRP A 112 -5.98 -4.55 -18.13
N ASP A 113 -6.92 -4.49 -19.08
CA ASP A 113 -7.31 -5.66 -19.87
C ASP A 113 -6.17 -6.13 -20.78
N GLU A 114 -5.48 -5.20 -21.47
CA GLU A 114 -4.28 -5.51 -22.26
C GLU A 114 -3.14 -6.04 -21.38
N TRP A 115 -3.00 -5.48 -20.19
CA TRP A 115 -2.02 -5.93 -19.20
C TRP A 115 -2.25 -7.39 -18.81
N VAL A 116 -3.50 -7.80 -18.58
CA VAL A 116 -3.86 -9.19 -18.29
C VAL A 116 -3.53 -10.10 -19.47
N GLU A 117 -3.85 -9.70 -20.71
CA GLU A 117 -3.54 -10.52 -21.90
C GLU A 117 -2.03 -10.70 -22.09
N LYS A 118 -1.23 -9.65 -21.88
CA LYS A 118 0.23 -9.75 -21.91
C LYS A 118 0.75 -10.62 -20.76
N GLY A 119 0.16 -10.53 -19.59
CA GLY A 119 0.48 -11.38 -18.44
C GLY A 119 0.26 -12.87 -18.72
N LYS A 120 -0.79 -13.22 -19.44
CA LYS A 120 -1.02 -14.61 -19.88
C LYS A 120 0.10 -15.12 -20.80
N VAL A 121 0.61 -14.26 -21.70
CA VAL A 121 1.73 -14.62 -22.55
C VAL A 121 3.01 -14.85 -21.74
N VAL A 122 3.28 -13.99 -20.74
CA VAL A 122 4.41 -14.19 -19.83
C VAL A 122 4.28 -15.52 -19.11
N LEU A 123 3.10 -15.80 -18.52
CA LEU A 123 2.84 -17.05 -17.81
C LEU A 123 3.00 -18.27 -18.72
N GLU A 124 2.46 -18.24 -19.95
CA GLU A 124 2.56 -19.33 -20.90
C GLU A 124 4.01 -19.63 -21.29
N LYS A 125 4.83 -18.58 -21.51
CA LYS A 125 6.21 -18.72 -21.99
C LYS A 125 7.20 -19.08 -20.90
N THR A 126 7.01 -18.55 -19.69
CA THR A 126 7.99 -18.63 -18.60
C THR A 126 7.53 -19.52 -17.44
N GLY A 127 6.25 -19.86 -17.39
CA GLY A 127 5.64 -20.55 -16.26
C GLY A 127 5.49 -19.67 -14.99
N LYS A 128 5.73 -18.35 -15.10
CA LYS A 128 5.73 -17.43 -13.96
C LYS A 128 4.58 -16.45 -14.08
N PRO A 129 3.82 -16.22 -12.97
CA PRO A 129 2.83 -15.14 -12.91
C PRO A 129 3.48 -13.79 -13.22
N LEU A 130 2.69 -12.87 -13.79
CA LEU A 130 3.18 -11.52 -14.05
C LEU A 130 3.31 -10.69 -12.79
N LEU A 131 2.42 -10.92 -11.80
CA LEU A 131 2.32 -10.10 -10.59
C LEU A 131 2.12 -10.96 -9.34
N THR A 132 2.55 -10.44 -8.21
CA THR A 132 2.20 -10.94 -6.86
C THR A 132 1.46 -9.88 -6.05
N THR A 133 0.64 -10.31 -5.11
CA THR A 133 -0.04 -9.44 -4.12
C THR A 133 -0.24 -10.20 -2.81
N THR A 134 -0.39 -9.49 -1.70
CA THR A 134 -0.69 -10.10 -0.41
C THR A 134 -2.19 -10.38 -0.29
N ALA A 135 -2.54 -11.61 0.05
CA ALA A 135 -3.93 -12.03 0.21
C ALA A 135 -4.61 -11.28 1.38
N GLY A 136 -5.83 -10.79 1.13
CA GLY A 136 -6.61 -10.07 2.12
C GLY A 136 -6.27 -8.58 2.25
N GLU A 137 -5.26 -8.08 1.53
CA GLU A 137 -4.97 -6.65 1.41
C GLU A 137 -5.65 -6.05 0.19
N CYS A 138 -5.95 -4.74 0.27
CA CYS A 138 -6.66 -4.01 -0.79
C CYS A 138 -5.72 -3.11 -1.61
N ASP A 139 -4.42 -3.20 -1.43
CA ASP A 139 -3.45 -2.25 -1.98
C ASP A 139 -3.49 -2.25 -3.51
N LEU A 140 -3.41 -3.43 -4.15
CA LEU A 140 -3.50 -3.54 -5.60
C LEU A 140 -4.83 -3.00 -6.14
N LEU A 141 -5.95 -3.33 -5.51
CA LEU A 141 -7.27 -2.81 -5.89
C LEU A 141 -7.33 -1.29 -5.77
N THR A 142 -6.75 -0.73 -4.71
CA THR A 142 -6.68 0.71 -4.48
C THR A 142 -5.83 1.40 -5.55
N MET A 143 -4.66 0.86 -5.87
CA MET A 143 -3.79 1.38 -6.92
C MET A 143 -4.46 1.33 -8.30
N MET A 144 -5.14 0.23 -8.63
CA MET A 144 -5.92 0.10 -9.86
C MET A 144 -7.06 1.12 -9.92
N LEU A 145 -7.77 1.34 -8.82
CA LEU A 145 -8.86 2.31 -8.74
C LEU A 145 -8.35 3.74 -8.92
N GLN A 146 -7.23 4.09 -8.25
CA GLN A 146 -6.59 5.39 -8.38
C GLN A 146 -6.05 5.64 -9.79
N SER A 147 -5.45 4.62 -10.42
CA SER A 147 -4.98 4.73 -11.82
C SER A 147 -6.13 4.98 -12.81
N ALA A 148 -7.34 4.58 -12.46
CA ALA A 148 -8.57 4.86 -13.22
C ALA A 148 -9.21 6.20 -12.85
N GLY A 149 -8.57 7.03 -12.02
CA GLY A 149 -9.08 8.34 -11.59
C GLY A 149 -10.30 8.27 -10.66
N ALA A 150 -10.48 7.17 -9.93
CA ALA A 150 -11.61 6.97 -9.05
C ALA A 150 -11.19 6.76 -7.59
N SER A 151 -12.13 6.93 -6.67
CA SER A 151 -11.94 6.79 -5.23
C SER A 151 -13.09 6.01 -4.60
N LEU A 152 -12.83 5.41 -3.44
CA LEU A 152 -13.86 4.80 -2.57
C LEU A 152 -14.70 5.85 -1.82
N PHE A 153 -14.30 7.11 -1.89
CA PHE A 153 -14.96 8.24 -1.23
C PHE A 153 -15.25 9.34 -2.25
N ASN A 154 -16.33 10.05 -2.04
CA ASN A 154 -16.66 11.30 -2.71
C ASN A 154 -15.85 12.45 -2.10
N GLU A 155 -15.83 13.61 -2.76
CA GLU A 155 -15.14 14.82 -2.28
C GLU A 155 -15.67 15.32 -0.93
N ASP A 156 -16.92 15.02 -0.60
CA ASP A 156 -17.55 15.35 0.67
C ASP A 156 -17.26 14.33 1.81
N GLY A 157 -16.40 13.34 1.54
CA GLY A 157 -16.03 12.28 2.49
C GLY A 157 -17.05 11.15 2.63
N THR A 158 -18.18 11.19 1.94
CA THR A 158 -19.14 10.08 1.93
C THR A 158 -18.62 8.89 1.10
N THR A 159 -19.07 7.67 1.44
CA THR A 159 -18.63 6.47 0.74
C THR A 159 -19.16 6.40 -0.69
N ASN A 160 -18.27 6.04 -1.63
CA ASN A 160 -18.57 5.82 -3.04
C ASN A 160 -18.27 4.37 -3.44
N ILE A 161 -18.98 3.41 -2.84
CA ILE A 161 -18.73 1.97 -3.05
C ILE A 161 -19.86 1.35 -3.88
N ALA A 162 -21.10 1.44 -3.40
CA ALA A 162 -22.23 0.67 -3.93
C ALA A 162 -22.63 1.02 -5.38
N LYS A 163 -22.29 2.23 -5.85
CA LYS A 163 -22.62 2.74 -7.19
C LYS A 163 -21.37 3.13 -8.00
N ASN A 164 -20.22 2.63 -7.61
CA ASN A 164 -18.95 2.93 -8.26
C ASN A 164 -18.69 1.91 -9.39
N ASP A 165 -19.10 2.26 -10.60
CA ASP A 165 -18.90 1.40 -11.77
C ASP A 165 -17.41 1.15 -12.08
N THR A 166 -16.53 2.11 -11.75
CA THR A 166 -15.10 1.93 -11.91
C THR A 166 -14.55 0.90 -10.91
N LEU A 167 -14.99 0.95 -9.65
CA LEU A 167 -14.63 -0.06 -8.66
C LEU A 167 -15.08 -1.46 -9.10
N LYS A 168 -16.29 -1.58 -9.65
CA LYS A 168 -16.77 -2.86 -10.17
C LYS A 168 -15.85 -3.39 -11.27
N LYS A 169 -15.47 -2.54 -12.25
CA LYS A 169 -14.54 -2.92 -13.33
C LYS A 169 -13.17 -3.35 -12.77
N VAL A 170 -12.65 -2.63 -11.78
CA VAL A 170 -11.39 -2.97 -11.11
C VAL A 170 -11.47 -4.34 -10.45
N ILE A 171 -12.55 -4.63 -9.72
CA ILE A 171 -12.79 -5.94 -9.10
C ILE A 171 -12.90 -7.03 -10.17
N ASP A 172 -13.67 -6.81 -11.23
CA ASP A 172 -13.80 -7.77 -12.33
C ASP A 172 -12.44 -8.06 -13.00
N THR A 173 -11.59 -7.04 -13.15
CA THR A 173 -10.23 -7.20 -13.70
C THR A 173 -9.30 -7.95 -12.73
N TYR A 174 -9.37 -7.64 -11.45
CA TYR A 174 -8.64 -8.39 -10.41
C TYR A 174 -9.02 -9.88 -10.42
N CYS A 175 -10.31 -10.19 -10.50
CA CYS A 175 -10.77 -11.57 -10.62
C CYS A 175 -10.23 -12.25 -11.89
N LYS A 176 -10.23 -11.55 -13.05
CA LYS A 176 -9.60 -12.07 -14.28
C LYS A 176 -8.12 -12.37 -14.11
N MET A 177 -7.35 -11.50 -13.42
CA MET A 177 -5.93 -11.72 -13.14
C MET A 177 -5.72 -13.00 -12.33
N LYS A 178 -6.53 -13.18 -11.29
CA LYS A 178 -6.49 -14.35 -10.41
C LYS A 178 -6.89 -15.63 -11.15
N ASP A 179 -8.03 -15.63 -11.81
CA ASP A 179 -8.58 -16.80 -12.52
C ASP A 179 -7.67 -17.27 -13.66
N SER A 180 -6.96 -16.34 -14.31
CA SER A 180 -6.00 -16.65 -15.37
C SER A 180 -4.62 -17.09 -14.86
N GLY A 181 -4.35 -17.00 -13.55
CA GLY A 181 -3.05 -17.30 -12.98
C GLY A 181 -1.98 -16.24 -13.22
N VAL A 182 -2.35 -15.07 -13.76
CA VAL A 182 -1.45 -13.94 -13.99
C VAL A 182 -1.07 -13.27 -12.68
N LEU A 183 -1.93 -13.34 -11.66
CA LEU A 183 -1.73 -12.83 -10.31
C LEU A 183 -1.53 -14.00 -9.33
N GLN A 184 -0.41 -13.98 -8.62
CA GLN A 184 -0.12 -14.85 -7.48
C GLN A 184 -0.51 -14.13 -6.19
N GLU A 185 -1.26 -14.81 -5.30
CA GLU A 185 -1.50 -14.33 -3.94
C GLU A 185 -0.54 -15.03 -2.96
N VAL A 186 0.07 -14.23 -2.08
CA VAL A 186 0.94 -14.69 -1.00
C VAL A 186 0.38 -14.26 0.35
N ASN A 187 0.89 -14.80 1.47
CA ASN A 187 0.25 -14.61 2.77
C ASN A 187 0.75 -13.39 3.56
N ASN A 188 1.92 -12.87 3.23
CA ASN A 188 2.56 -11.80 3.98
C ASN A 188 3.61 -11.04 3.15
N TRP A 189 4.14 -9.97 3.73
CA TRP A 189 5.15 -9.12 3.11
C TRP A 189 6.46 -9.84 2.78
N ASP A 190 6.90 -10.77 3.61
CA ASP A 190 8.15 -11.51 3.35
C ASP A 190 8.01 -12.43 2.14
N GLU A 191 6.86 -13.10 1.97
CA GLU A 191 6.56 -13.87 0.77
C GLU A 191 6.40 -12.97 -0.45
N TYR A 192 5.78 -11.79 -0.30
CA TYR A 192 5.64 -10.80 -1.38
C TYR A 192 7.00 -10.37 -1.91
N THR A 193 7.90 -9.90 -1.05
CA THR A 193 9.24 -9.48 -1.44
C THR A 193 10.09 -10.66 -1.90
N GLY A 194 9.96 -11.80 -1.25
CA GLY A 194 10.63 -13.06 -1.60
C GLY A 194 10.30 -13.53 -3.00
N SER A 195 9.06 -13.41 -3.43
CA SER A 195 8.62 -13.84 -4.77
C SER A 195 9.39 -13.14 -5.90
N MET A 196 9.70 -11.83 -5.72
CA MET A 196 10.50 -11.07 -6.68
C MET A 196 11.98 -11.45 -6.62
N VAL A 197 12.55 -11.54 -5.42
CA VAL A 197 13.97 -11.89 -5.22
C VAL A 197 14.26 -13.30 -5.74
N ASN A 198 13.36 -14.25 -5.50
CA ASN A 198 13.50 -15.64 -5.91
C ASN A 198 13.09 -15.87 -7.39
N SER A 199 12.72 -14.82 -8.12
CA SER A 199 12.29 -14.94 -9.51
C SER A 199 11.05 -15.83 -9.70
N GLU A 200 10.14 -15.82 -8.74
CA GLU A 200 8.88 -16.58 -8.79
C GLU A 200 7.82 -15.86 -9.62
N VAL A 201 7.92 -14.53 -9.72
CA VAL A 201 7.03 -13.66 -10.50
C VAL A 201 7.83 -12.74 -11.42
N ALA A 202 7.19 -12.24 -12.46
CA ALA A 202 7.82 -11.31 -13.42
C ALA A 202 7.77 -9.84 -12.96
N GLY A 203 6.93 -9.48 -12.00
CA GLY A 203 6.85 -8.12 -11.53
C GLY A 203 6.09 -7.95 -10.22
N VAL A 204 6.12 -6.72 -9.72
CA VAL A 204 5.35 -6.24 -8.56
C VAL A 204 4.85 -4.84 -8.84
N ILE A 205 3.74 -4.47 -8.21
CA ILE A 205 3.24 -3.09 -8.13
C ILE A 205 3.16 -2.71 -6.66
N ASN A 206 3.93 -1.71 -6.29
CA ASN A 206 3.97 -1.22 -4.90
C ASN A 206 4.42 0.25 -4.85
#